data_7df520dd4b34d6d84b51a5073f4c31fc
#
_entry.id   7df520dd4b34d6d84b51a5073f4c31fc
#
_cell.length_a   1.000
_cell.length_b   1.000
_cell.length_c   1.000
_cell.angle_alpha   90.00
_cell.angle_beta   90.00
_cell.angle_gamma   90.00
#
_symmetry.space_group_name_H-M   'P 1'
#
loop_
_entity.id
_entity.type
_entity.pdbx_description
1 polymer ?
#
loop_
_entity_poly.entity_id
_entity_poly.type
_entity_poly.pdbx_seq_one_letter_code
_entity_poly.pdbx_strand_id
1 'polypeptide(L)'
;MQEIPVHCSCTELVDPAVLVPNPRNPNQHPKKQIELLGKIIKNQGWRTPVTVSNRSGFVVRGHGRLQAALLLRCKVPVDRQDYSSEADEWADLIADNRIAEFAEIDGDLIAQLLADLGNMDIDMDLTGYSDKQIDNLLADIRSEKVEDDHFDAVAEAETIIEPIAKNGDVWLLGRHRLMCGDSTKKEDVERLMDGQSAAMIFTDPPYNVDYQGSTEAKLKIKNDNMPKVEFQRFLTSAFLRMFESVRPGAAIYVCHADSAGSDFRGAMIEAGWSIKQCLIWVKNQFVMGRQDYQWQHEPILYGWRPDGAHQFFGGRKQGTVFDDDSVIVLQPDGDDTLVCITIGGEQMVIRTKEAEIISKADDALMTTWRVEKPIRNGEHPTMKPIPLCTRAIQNSSRPEESVLDLFGGSGSTLMAAEQTGRICYTMELDPVYVDVIIRRWEQFTGKTAVKVS
;
A
#
# COMPACT_ATOMS: atom_id res chain seq x y z
N MET A 1 1.76 -30.18 -33.71
CA MET A 1 1.71 -29.98 -32.25
C MET A 1 2.54 -28.75 -31.90
N GLN A 2 2.06 -27.91 -31.01
CA GLN A 2 2.81 -26.73 -30.55
C GLN A 2 4.05 -27.21 -29.75
N GLU A 3 5.23 -26.65 -30.00
CA GLU A 3 6.41 -26.91 -29.18
C GLU A 3 6.38 -26.02 -27.95
N ILE A 4 6.41 -26.64 -26.78
CA ILE A 4 6.47 -25.96 -25.47
C ILE A 4 7.76 -26.39 -24.79
N PRO A 5 8.58 -25.44 -24.26
CA PRO A 5 9.83 -25.75 -23.57
C PRO A 5 9.62 -26.74 -22.42
N VAL A 6 10.56 -27.67 -22.24
CA VAL A 6 10.58 -28.64 -21.13
C VAL A 6 11.76 -28.34 -20.23
N HIS A 7 11.48 -27.97 -18.99
CA HIS A 7 12.46 -27.58 -17.96
C HIS A 7 12.60 -28.63 -16.84
N CYS A 8 11.77 -29.69 -16.88
CA CYS A 8 11.85 -30.78 -15.92
C CYS A 8 12.57 -31.99 -16.52
N SER A 9 13.15 -32.81 -15.66
CA SER A 9 13.61 -34.15 -16.06
C SER A 9 12.42 -35.02 -16.45
N CYS A 10 12.56 -35.78 -17.50
CA CYS A 10 11.54 -36.72 -17.97
C CYS A 10 12.19 -37.90 -18.68
N THR A 11 11.51 -39.05 -18.74
CA THR A 11 11.96 -40.24 -19.43
C THR A 11 11.81 -40.09 -20.94
N GLU A 12 10.67 -39.48 -21.37
CA GLU A 12 10.33 -39.33 -22.78
C GLU A 12 9.31 -38.20 -23.01
N LEU A 13 9.19 -37.77 -24.28
CA LEU A 13 8.18 -36.82 -24.74
C LEU A 13 7.18 -37.55 -25.66
N VAL A 14 5.93 -37.68 -25.21
CA VAL A 14 4.89 -38.46 -25.94
C VAL A 14 3.71 -37.61 -26.40
N ASP A 15 2.94 -38.13 -27.34
CA ASP A 15 1.64 -37.59 -27.68
C ASP A 15 0.66 -37.86 -26.52
N PRO A 16 -0.01 -36.83 -25.97
CA PRO A 16 -0.94 -37.03 -24.85
C PRO A 16 -2.08 -38.02 -25.18
N ALA A 17 -2.41 -38.20 -26.45
CA ALA A 17 -3.47 -39.12 -26.86
C ALA A 17 -3.11 -40.60 -26.64
N VAL A 18 -1.84 -40.96 -26.48
CA VAL A 18 -1.42 -42.34 -26.21
C VAL A 18 -1.41 -42.68 -24.71
N LEU A 19 -1.52 -41.66 -23.84
CA LEU A 19 -1.54 -41.85 -22.40
C LEU A 19 -2.95 -42.26 -21.93
N VAL A 20 -3.00 -43.26 -21.06
CA VAL A 20 -4.26 -43.78 -20.52
C VAL A 20 -4.44 -43.25 -19.09
N PRO A 21 -5.44 -42.38 -18.84
CA PRO A 21 -5.77 -41.97 -17.49
C PRO A 21 -6.12 -43.14 -16.59
N ASN A 22 -5.72 -43.08 -15.31
CA ASN A 22 -6.12 -44.13 -14.38
C ASN A 22 -7.63 -44.10 -14.15
N PRO A 23 -8.40 -45.18 -14.43
CA PRO A 23 -9.84 -45.18 -14.25
C PRO A 23 -10.29 -45.07 -12.79
N ARG A 24 -9.38 -45.26 -11.83
CA ARG A 24 -9.61 -45.11 -10.38
C ARG A 24 -9.21 -43.76 -9.84
N ASN A 25 -8.80 -42.82 -10.69
CA ASN A 25 -8.47 -41.47 -10.22
C ASN A 25 -9.72 -40.80 -9.61
N PRO A 26 -9.69 -40.44 -8.31
CA PRO A 26 -10.83 -39.82 -7.64
C PRO A 26 -11.03 -38.35 -7.99
N ASN A 27 -9.99 -37.71 -8.55
CA ASN A 27 -9.97 -36.26 -8.77
C ASN A 27 -10.67 -35.91 -10.09
N GLN A 28 -11.59 -34.97 -10.00
CA GLN A 28 -12.22 -34.33 -11.14
C GLN A 28 -11.63 -32.94 -11.34
N HIS A 29 -11.22 -32.62 -12.55
CA HIS A 29 -10.62 -31.35 -12.90
C HIS A 29 -11.64 -30.46 -13.63
N PRO A 30 -12.13 -29.37 -12.98
CA PRO A 30 -13.02 -28.43 -13.65
C PRO A 30 -12.35 -27.80 -14.89
N LYS A 31 -13.13 -27.49 -15.92
CA LYS A 31 -12.64 -26.89 -17.16
C LYS A 31 -11.77 -25.65 -16.93
N LYS A 32 -12.19 -24.78 -16.00
CA LYS A 32 -11.44 -23.57 -15.62
C LYS A 32 -10.03 -23.89 -15.09
N GLN A 33 -9.89 -24.96 -14.30
CA GLN A 33 -8.57 -25.39 -13.79
C GLN A 33 -7.66 -25.88 -14.92
N ILE A 34 -8.23 -26.63 -15.89
CA ILE A 34 -7.47 -27.12 -17.05
C ILE A 34 -7.01 -25.98 -17.95
N GLU A 35 -7.88 -24.99 -18.18
CA GLU A 35 -7.56 -23.78 -18.96
C GLU A 35 -6.42 -22.99 -18.27
N LEU A 36 -6.46 -22.83 -16.95
CA LEU A 36 -5.41 -22.15 -16.17
C LEU A 36 -4.09 -22.94 -16.23
N LEU A 37 -4.12 -24.24 -16.00
CA LEU A 37 -2.93 -25.11 -16.18
C LEU A 37 -2.35 -24.98 -17.60
N GLY A 38 -3.21 -24.94 -18.61
CA GLY A 38 -2.80 -24.72 -19.99
C GLY A 38 -2.11 -23.37 -20.18
N LYS A 39 -2.66 -22.30 -19.59
CA LYS A 39 -2.07 -20.96 -19.62
C LYS A 39 -0.67 -20.95 -18.98
N ILE A 40 -0.54 -21.56 -17.78
CA ILE A 40 0.73 -21.67 -17.05
C ILE A 40 1.76 -22.46 -17.87
N ILE A 41 1.40 -23.64 -18.37
CA ILE A 41 2.31 -24.47 -19.17
C ILE A 41 2.76 -23.75 -20.44
N LYS A 42 1.86 -23.02 -21.11
CA LYS A 42 2.18 -22.27 -22.32
C LYS A 42 3.19 -21.14 -22.06
N ASN A 43 3.10 -20.45 -20.92
CA ASN A 43 3.96 -19.32 -20.58
C ASN A 43 5.26 -19.75 -19.93
N GLN A 44 5.23 -20.69 -18.98
CA GLN A 44 6.39 -21.06 -18.16
C GLN A 44 7.10 -22.33 -18.66
N GLY A 45 6.52 -23.02 -19.65
CA GLY A 45 7.00 -24.34 -20.07
C GLY A 45 6.62 -25.45 -19.07
N TRP A 46 7.03 -26.65 -19.39
CA TRP A 46 6.83 -27.82 -18.53
C TRP A 46 7.82 -27.82 -17.35
N ARG A 47 7.30 -27.66 -16.14
CA ARG A 47 8.11 -27.69 -14.88
C ARG A 47 8.03 -29.01 -14.15
N THR A 48 7.00 -29.85 -14.46
CA THR A 48 6.77 -31.15 -13.82
C THR A 48 6.22 -32.13 -14.86
N PRO A 49 6.75 -33.37 -14.97
CA PRO A 49 6.24 -34.36 -15.91
C PRO A 49 4.91 -34.96 -15.45
N VAL A 50 4.31 -35.78 -16.32
CA VAL A 50 3.24 -36.69 -15.99
C VAL A 50 3.86 -38.04 -15.63
N THR A 51 3.50 -38.61 -14.46
CA THR A 51 4.02 -39.92 -14.04
C THR A 51 3.14 -41.04 -14.58
N VAL A 52 3.77 -42.02 -15.21
CA VAL A 52 3.11 -43.22 -15.79
C VAL A 52 3.71 -44.47 -15.17
N SER A 53 2.87 -45.37 -14.72
CA SER A 53 3.30 -46.66 -14.18
C SER A 53 3.76 -47.60 -15.28
N ASN A 54 4.98 -48.18 -15.13
CA ASN A 54 5.44 -49.27 -15.99
C ASN A 54 4.61 -50.55 -15.77
N ARG A 55 4.04 -50.75 -14.59
CA ARG A 55 3.27 -51.92 -14.19
C ARG A 55 1.91 -51.97 -14.89
N SER A 56 1.11 -50.88 -14.82
CA SER A 56 -0.25 -50.84 -15.34
C SER A 56 -0.38 -50.11 -16.68
N GLY A 57 0.59 -49.27 -17.02
CA GLY A 57 0.52 -48.37 -18.15
C GLY A 57 -0.34 -47.13 -17.91
N PHE A 58 -0.96 -47.00 -16.74
CA PHE A 58 -1.82 -45.87 -16.42
C PHE A 58 -1.04 -44.66 -15.90
N VAL A 59 -1.64 -43.48 -16.12
CA VAL A 59 -1.19 -42.25 -15.47
C VAL A 59 -1.47 -42.35 -13.97
N VAL A 60 -0.43 -42.11 -13.13
CA VAL A 60 -0.54 -42.12 -11.67
C VAL A 60 -0.61 -40.68 -11.14
N ARG A 61 0.24 -39.78 -11.67
CA ARG A 61 0.27 -38.37 -11.26
C ARG A 61 0.14 -37.44 -12.47
N GLY A 62 -0.55 -36.31 -12.30
CA GLY A 62 -0.63 -35.27 -13.31
C GLY A 62 -1.78 -35.40 -14.30
N HIS A 63 -2.91 -35.98 -13.92
CA HIS A 63 -4.11 -36.09 -14.75
C HIS A 63 -4.60 -34.73 -15.29
N GLY A 64 -4.58 -33.67 -14.48
CA GLY A 64 -4.90 -32.31 -14.92
C GLY A 64 -3.93 -31.79 -15.98
N ARG A 65 -2.63 -32.07 -15.82
CA ARG A 65 -1.57 -31.73 -16.81
C ARG A 65 -1.75 -32.46 -18.13
N LEU A 66 -2.14 -33.73 -18.08
CA LEU A 66 -2.51 -34.49 -19.29
C LEU A 66 -3.68 -33.83 -20.02
N GLN A 67 -4.74 -33.45 -19.30
CA GLN A 67 -5.90 -32.76 -19.91
C GLN A 67 -5.53 -31.42 -20.52
N ALA A 68 -4.66 -30.65 -19.82
CA ALA A 68 -4.14 -29.39 -20.35
C ALA A 68 -3.31 -29.57 -21.63
N ALA A 69 -2.50 -30.66 -21.71
CA ALA A 69 -1.75 -31.00 -22.92
C ALA A 69 -2.65 -31.39 -24.11
N LEU A 70 -3.72 -32.11 -23.85
CA LEU A 70 -4.75 -32.43 -24.87
C LEU A 70 -5.40 -31.13 -25.39
N LEU A 71 -5.75 -30.21 -24.50
CA LEU A 71 -6.28 -28.89 -24.84
C LEU A 71 -5.32 -28.08 -25.71
N LEU A 72 -4.04 -28.03 -25.30
CA LEU A 72 -2.97 -27.28 -25.98
C LEU A 72 -2.47 -27.98 -27.27
N ARG A 73 -2.80 -29.24 -27.47
CA ARG A 73 -2.30 -30.08 -28.58
C ARG A 73 -0.77 -30.10 -28.64
N CYS A 74 -0.13 -30.26 -27.50
CA CYS A 74 1.33 -30.31 -27.35
C CYS A 74 1.80 -31.67 -26.84
N LYS A 75 3.09 -32.00 -27.00
CA LYS A 75 3.69 -33.18 -26.39
C LYS A 75 3.80 -33.02 -24.87
N VAL A 76 3.75 -34.16 -24.17
CA VAL A 76 3.83 -34.24 -22.70
C VAL A 76 5.14 -34.87 -22.28
N PRO A 77 5.90 -34.27 -21.36
CA PRO A 77 7.00 -34.94 -20.71
C PRO A 77 6.45 -36.00 -19.75
N VAL A 78 6.92 -37.23 -19.89
CA VAL A 78 6.53 -38.38 -19.08
C VAL A 78 7.71 -38.87 -18.27
N ASP A 79 7.43 -39.17 -17.00
CA ASP A 79 8.34 -39.89 -16.10
C ASP A 79 7.72 -41.26 -15.84
N ARG A 80 8.41 -42.33 -16.33
CA ARG A 80 7.98 -43.71 -16.15
C ARG A 80 8.57 -44.27 -14.87
N GLN A 81 7.69 -44.76 -14.00
CA GLN A 81 8.09 -45.30 -12.69
C GLN A 81 7.62 -46.76 -12.50
N ASP A 82 8.44 -47.52 -11.77
CA ASP A 82 8.14 -48.89 -11.39
C ASP A 82 7.43 -48.90 -10.02
N TYR A 83 6.38 -49.74 -9.93
CA TYR A 83 5.67 -49.99 -8.68
C TYR A 83 5.77 -51.47 -8.33
N SER A 84 6.04 -51.79 -7.09
CA SER A 84 6.22 -53.16 -6.62
C SER A 84 4.90 -53.91 -6.58
N SER A 85 3.78 -53.21 -6.40
CA SER A 85 2.44 -53.77 -6.32
C SER A 85 1.37 -52.79 -6.84
N GLU A 86 0.18 -53.30 -7.04
CA GLU A 86 -1.00 -52.47 -7.34
C GLU A 86 -1.36 -51.57 -6.16
N ALA A 87 -1.16 -52.04 -4.95
CA ALA A 87 -1.40 -51.28 -3.73
C ALA A 87 -0.48 -50.07 -3.64
N ASP A 88 0.80 -50.21 -3.97
CA ASP A 88 1.79 -49.11 -3.99
C ASP A 88 1.39 -48.06 -5.02
N GLU A 89 0.99 -48.46 -6.21
CA GLU A 89 0.53 -47.57 -7.28
C GLU A 89 -0.70 -46.76 -6.87
N TRP A 90 -1.69 -47.42 -6.20
CA TRP A 90 -2.91 -46.74 -5.71
C TRP A 90 -2.63 -45.85 -4.52
N ALA A 91 -1.73 -46.24 -3.62
CA ALA A 91 -1.31 -45.42 -2.51
C ALA A 91 -0.68 -44.10 -3.02
N ASP A 92 0.19 -44.19 -4.04
CA ASP A 92 0.83 -43.05 -4.66
C ASP A 92 -0.18 -42.13 -5.40
N LEU A 93 -1.14 -42.71 -6.11
CA LEU A 93 -2.24 -41.98 -6.77
C LEU A 93 -3.05 -41.13 -5.78
N ILE A 94 -3.27 -41.62 -4.56
CA ILE A 94 -4.03 -40.92 -3.53
C ILE A 94 -3.13 -39.91 -2.80
N ALA A 95 -1.92 -40.29 -2.44
CA ALA A 95 -1.01 -39.50 -1.61
C ALA A 95 -0.57 -38.19 -2.27
N ASP A 96 -0.31 -38.20 -3.58
CA ASP A 96 0.14 -37.02 -4.33
C ASP A 96 -0.83 -35.82 -4.15
N ASN A 97 -2.13 -36.10 -4.15
CA ASN A 97 -3.13 -35.06 -3.97
C ASN A 97 -3.35 -34.72 -2.48
N ARG A 98 -3.40 -35.75 -1.63
CA ARG A 98 -3.75 -35.55 -0.22
C ARG A 98 -2.67 -34.84 0.59
N ILE A 99 -1.40 -35.10 0.30
CA ILE A 99 -0.28 -34.44 0.99
C ILE A 99 -0.26 -32.93 0.74
N ALA A 100 -0.57 -32.51 -0.48
CA ALA A 100 -0.65 -31.08 -0.81
C ALA A 100 -1.70 -30.32 0.00
N GLU A 101 -2.79 -31.00 0.43
CA GLU A 101 -3.85 -30.39 1.24
C GLU A 101 -3.46 -30.19 2.72
N PHE A 102 -2.41 -30.85 3.21
CA PHE A 102 -1.91 -30.65 4.58
C PHE A 102 -0.98 -29.44 4.75
N ALA A 103 -0.55 -28.83 3.65
CA ALA A 103 0.27 -27.64 3.72
C ALA A 103 -0.57 -26.45 4.23
N GLU A 104 -0.13 -25.85 5.33
CA GLU A 104 -0.66 -24.58 5.80
C GLU A 104 0.02 -23.46 5.04
N ILE A 105 -0.78 -22.53 4.51
CA ILE A 105 -0.31 -21.40 3.75
C ILE A 105 -0.14 -20.21 4.71
N ASP A 106 1.07 -19.67 4.76
CA ASP A 106 1.32 -18.39 5.41
C ASP A 106 0.71 -17.26 4.57
N GLY A 107 -0.40 -16.70 5.07
CA GLY A 107 -1.19 -15.66 4.38
C GLY A 107 -0.37 -14.39 4.15
N ASP A 108 0.44 -13.99 5.13
CA ASP A 108 1.25 -12.77 5.05
C ASP A 108 2.37 -12.91 4.01
N LEU A 109 3.04 -14.05 4.00
CA LEU A 109 4.10 -14.33 3.04
C LEU A 109 3.56 -14.43 1.60
N ILE A 110 2.39 -15.08 1.41
CA ILE A 110 1.72 -15.13 0.09
C ILE A 110 1.34 -13.73 -0.38
N ALA A 111 0.75 -12.92 0.50
CA ALA A 111 0.34 -11.57 0.15
C ALA A 111 1.55 -10.69 -0.22
N GLN A 112 2.69 -10.83 0.49
CA GLN A 112 3.94 -10.16 0.14
C GLN A 112 4.46 -10.59 -1.24
N LEU A 113 4.49 -11.89 -1.53
CA LEU A 113 4.93 -12.42 -2.82
C LEU A 113 4.03 -11.94 -3.98
N LEU A 114 2.69 -11.92 -3.77
CA LEU A 114 1.75 -11.43 -4.77
C LEU A 114 1.91 -9.92 -5.00
N ALA A 115 2.20 -9.14 -3.95
CA ALA A 115 2.51 -7.72 -4.07
C ALA A 115 3.79 -7.49 -4.89
N ASP A 116 4.85 -8.25 -4.62
CA ASP A 116 6.11 -8.18 -5.35
C ASP A 116 5.92 -8.52 -6.84
N LEU A 117 5.20 -9.61 -7.12
CA LEU A 117 4.87 -10.02 -8.50
C LEU A 117 3.99 -8.98 -9.21
N GLY A 118 3.06 -8.34 -8.51
CA GLY A 118 2.21 -7.28 -9.04
C GLY A 118 2.98 -6.03 -9.49
N ASN A 119 4.19 -5.81 -8.96
CA ASN A 119 5.10 -4.74 -9.36
C ASN A 119 6.04 -5.14 -10.51
N MET A 120 6.04 -6.43 -10.89
CA MET A 120 6.79 -6.95 -12.03
C MET A 120 5.89 -7.03 -13.26
N ASP A 121 6.48 -7.04 -14.46
CA ASP A 121 5.72 -7.22 -15.70
C ASP A 121 5.39 -8.71 -15.93
N ILE A 122 4.47 -9.24 -15.10
CA ILE A 122 4.00 -10.62 -15.15
C ILE A 122 2.47 -10.67 -15.17
N ASP A 123 1.93 -11.63 -15.89
CA ASP A 123 0.51 -11.95 -15.85
C ASP A 123 0.16 -12.65 -14.53
N MET A 124 -0.59 -11.97 -13.66
CA MET A 124 -0.91 -12.44 -12.32
C MET A 124 -1.76 -13.72 -12.32
N ASP A 125 -2.50 -14.03 -13.38
CA ASP A 125 -3.21 -15.32 -13.52
C ASP A 125 -2.25 -16.52 -13.43
N LEU A 126 -0.96 -16.34 -13.78
CA LEU A 126 0.05 -17.40 -13.70
C LEU A 126 0.38 -17.85 -12.26
N THR A 127 -0.04 -17.08 -11.25
CA THR A 127 0.08 -17.45 -9.84
C THR A 127 -0.99 -18.46 -9.41
N GLY A 128 -2.08 -18.60 -10.16
CA GLY A 128 -3.24 -19.42 -9.81
C GLY A 128 -4.26 -18.70 -8.93
N TYR A 129 -3.95 -17.51 -8.43
CA TYR A 129 -4.88 -16.67 -7.66
C TYR A 129 -5.74 -15.82 -8.60
N SER A 130 -7.03 -15.70 -8.31
CA SER A 130 -7.92 -14.75 -8.98
C SER A 130 -7.69 -13.33 -8.43
N ASP A 131 -8.00 -12.29 -9.21
CA ASP A 131 -7.93 -10.89 -8.78
C ASP A 131 -8.59 -10.65 -7.42
N LYS A 132 -9.78 -11.25 -7.20
CA LYS A 132 -10.51 -11.13 -5.93
C LYS A 132 -9.74 -11.75 -4.75
N GLN A 133 -9.08 -12.91 -4.95
CA GLN A 133 -8.27 -13.53 -3.91
C GLN A 133 -7.02 -12.72 -3.60
N ILE A 134 -6.38 -12.18 -4.64
CA ILE A 134 -5.23 -11.27 -4.49
C ILE A 134 -5.66 -10.01 -3.73
N ASP A 135 -6.76 -9.38 -4.13
CA ASP A 135 -7.28 -8.18 -3.44
C ASP A 135 -7.58 -8.46 -1.96
N ASN A 136 -8.19 -9.60 -1.64
CA ASN A 136 -8.48 -9.98 -0.25
C ASN A 136 -7.18 -10.20 0.57
N LEU A 137 -6.21 -10.95 0.04
CA LEU A 137 -4.94 -11.19 0.73
C LEU A 137 -4.15 -9.89 0.95
N LEU A 138 -4.20 -8.96 -0.02
CA LEU A 138 -3.57 -7.65 0.12
C LEU A 138 -4.36 -6.72 1.06
N ALA A 139 -5.68 -6.90 1.19
CA ALA A 139 -6.51 -6.15 2.13
C ALA A 139 -6.19 -6.51 3.58
N ASP A 140 -5.89 -7.78 3.89
CA ASP A 140 -5.52 -8.22 5.23
C ASP A 140 -4.22 -7.55 5.73
N ILE A 141 -3.25 -7.28 4.85
CA ILE A 141 -2.05 -6.48 5.17
C ILE A 141 -2.42 -5.02 5.51
N ARG A 142 -3.55 -4.52 5.02
CA ARG A 142 -4.03 -3.14 5.19
C ARG A 142 -5.03 -2.97 6.33
N SER A 143 -5.53 -4.08 6.91
CA SER A 143 -6.74 -4.09 7.75
C SER A 143 -6.57 -3.54 9.17
N GLU A 144 -5.42 -2.96 9.53
CA GLU A 144 -5.35 -2.19 10.77
C GLU A 144 -6.22 -0.93 10.62
N LYS A 145 -7.35 -0.90 11.32
CA LYS A 145 -8.19 0.30 11.44
C LYS A 145 -7.39 1.38 12.15
N VAL A 146 -6.96 2.35 11.36
CA VAL A 146 -6.32 3.55 11.89
C VAL A 146 -7.39 4.59 12.13
N GLU A 147 -7.43 5.10 13.35
CA GLU A 147 -8.34 6.16 13.76
C GLU A 147 -7.56 7.46 14.01
N ASP A 148 -8.24 8.60 13.82
CA ASP A 148 -7.68 9.88 14.22
C ASP A 148 -7.60 9.93 15.76
N ASP A 149 -6.48 10.41 16.28
CA ASP A 149 -6.25 10.49 17.73
C ASP A 149 -6.93 11.70 18.40
N HIS A 150 -7.59 12.55 17.61
CA HIS A 150 -8.28 13.77 18.05
C HIS A 150 -7.39 14.72 18.87
N PHE A 151 -6.07 14.66 18.65
CA PHE A 151 -5.09 15.50 19.35
C PHE A 151 -5.11 16.93 18.80
N ASP A 152 -5.22 17.91 19.68
CA ASP A 152 -5.16 19.33 19.31
C ASP A 152 -3.72 19.85 19.42
N ALA A 153 -2.98 19.70 18.34
CA ALA A 153 -1.56 20.09 18.28
C ALA A 153 -1.32 21.58 18.52
N VAL A 154 -2.30 22.43 18.23
CA VAL A 154 -2.16 23.88 18.39
C VAL A 154 -2.42 24.29 19.81
N ALA A 155 -3.51 23.79 20.41
CA ALA A 155 -3.75 24.01 21.82
C ALA A 155 -2.56 23.51 22.66
N GLU A 156 -1.97 22.36 22.27
CA GLU A 156 -0.78 21.83 22.94
C GLU A 156 0.44 22.75 22.75
N ALA A 157 0.69 23.23 21.54
CA ALA A 157 1.79 24.15 21.25
C ALA A 157 1.68 25.45 22.08
N GLU A 158 0.48 25.98 22.27
CA GLU A 158 0.23 27.18 23.08
C GLU A 158 0.53 26.97 24.58
N THR A 159 0.54 25.73 25.08
CA THR A 159 0.91 25.42 26.45
C THR A 159 2.43 25.42 26.68
N ILE A 160 3.23 25.31 25.62
CA ILE A 160 4.68 25.20 25.69
C ILE A 160 5.29 26.62 25.73
N ILE A 161 5.63 27.09 26.91
CA ILE A 161 6.26 28.40 27.11
C ILE A 161 7.76 28.35 26.77
N GLU A 162 8.43 27.27 27.18
CA GLU A 162 9.86 27.04 26.93
C GLU A 162 10.02 25.58 26.46
N PRO A 163 10.40 25.34 25.20
CA PRO A 163 10.55 24.00 24.70
C PRO A 163 11.74 23.28 25.33
N ILE A 164 11.56 21.98 25.61
CA ILE A 164 12.61 21.08 26.11
C ILE A 164 13.57 20.73 24.97
N ALA A 165 13.03 20.52 23.76
CA ALA A 165 13.80 20.21 22.57
C ALA A 165 14.64 21.44 22.12
N LYS A 166 15.81 21.17 21.58
CA LYS A 166 16.73 22.18 21.03
C LYS A 166 17.19 21.76 19.65
N ASN A 167 17.56 22.76 18.84
CA ASN A 167 18.09 22.47 17.51
C ASN A 167 19.32 21.54 17.62
N GLY A 168 19.30 20.48 16.86
CA GLY A 168 20.27 19.37 16.85
C GLY A 168 19.92 18.21 17.75
N ASP A 169 18.89 18.29 18.59
CA ASP A 169 18.47 17.17 19.44
C ASP A 169 17.85 16.03 18.62
N VAL A 170 18.22 14.80 18.99
CA VAL A 170 17.61 13.57 18.45
C VAL A 170 16.92 12.81 19.57
N TRP A 171 15.68 12.39 19.33
CA TRP A 171 14.83 11.67 20.26
C TRP A 171 14.41 10.32 19.68
N LEU A 172 14.36 9.31 20.55
CA LEU A 172 13.74 8.01 20.25
C LEU A 172 12.33 7.96 20.85
N LEU A 173 11.34 7.74 20.01
CA LEU A 173 9.95 7.52 20.37
C LEU A 173 9.63 6.04 20.11
N GLY A 174 9.94 5.18 21.10
CA GLY A 174 9.98 3.75 20.87
C GLY A 174 11.01 3.37 19.81
N ARG A 175 10.54 2.94 18.63
CA ARG A 175 11.40 2.62 17.48
C ARG A 175 11.51 3.75 16.45
N HIS A 176 10.73 4.83 16.60
CA HIS A 176 10.81 5.99 15.73
C HIS A 176 11.94 6.92 16.14
N ARG A 177 12.41 7.75 15.18
CA ARG A 177 13.41 8.80 15.43
C ARG A 177 12.84 10.15 15.04
N LEU A 178 12.98 11.10 15.94
CA LEU A 178 12.59 12.50 15.76
C LEU A 178 13.80 13.38 15.96
N MET A 179 14.03 14.32 15.05
CA MET A 179 15.11 15.29 15.18
C MET A 179 14.59 16.72 15.10
N CYS A 180 15.08 17.57 16.00
CA CYS A 180 14.94 19.00 15.85
C CYS A 180 16.04 19.51 14.92
N GLY A 181 15.72 19.77 13.62
CA GLY A 181 16.74 20.04 12.62
C GLY A 181 16.23 20.72 11.36
N ASP A 182 17.15 20.94 10.43
CA ASP A 182 16.91 21.63 9.17
C ASP A 182 16.93 20.62 8.01
N SER A 183 15.77 20.41 7.36
CA SER A 183 15.57 19.49 6.25
C SER A 183 16.45 19.75 5.01
N THR A 184 17.06 20.94 4.91
CA THR A 184 17.98 21.30 3.82
C THR A 184 19.43 20.92 4.09
N LYS A 185 19.77 20.67 5.36
CA LYS A 185 21.13 20.34 5.78
C LYS A 185 21.40 18.85 5.72
N LYS A 186 22.45 18.50 5.00
CA LYS A 186 22.85 17.11 4.81
C LYS A 186 23.19 16.43 6.13
N GLU A 187 23.94 17.11 6.98
CA GLU A 187 24.43 16.61 8.26
C GLU A 187 23.27 16.29 9.22
N ASP A 188 22.23 17.13 9.24
CA ASP A 188 21.04 16.91 10.07
C ASP A 188 20.28 15.67 9.58
N VAL A 189 20.08 15.54 8.26
CA VAL A 189 19.36 14.40 7.70
C VAL A 189 20.14 13.08 7.85
N GLU A 190 21.47 13.09 7.65
CA GLU A 190 22.32 11.93 7.90
C GLU A 190 22.27 11.48 9.37
N ARG A 191 22.24 12.45 10.30
CA ARG A 191 22.14 12.19 11.74
C ARG A 191 20.75 11.62 12.12
N LEU A 192 19.67 12.15 11.53
CA LEU A 192 18.34 11.58 11.69
C LEU A 192 18.30 10.14 11.21
N MET A 193 18.80 9.88 10.00
CA MET A 193 18.73 8.57 9.36
C MET A 193 19.64 7.50 10.00
N ASP A 194 20.69 7.89 10.68
CA ASP A 194 21.61 6.98 11.39
C ASP A 194 22.10 5.81 10.53
N GLY A 195 22.45 6.11 9.26
CA GLY A 195 22.88 5.10 8.28
C GLY A 195 21.75 4.26 7.67
N GLN A 196 20.49 4.50 8.02
CA GLN A 196 19.35 3.81 7.44
C GLN A 196 18.88 4.47 6.14
N SER A 197 18.10 3.73 5.34
CA SER A 197 17.51 4.21 4.09
C SER A 197 16.01 3.96 4.13
N ALA A 198 15.19 5.00 3.91
CA ALA A 198 13.74 4.87 4.03
C ALA A 198 13.13 4.12 2.83
N ALA A 199 12.03 3.40 3.11
CA ALA A 199 11.27 2.66 2.11
C ALA A 199 10.35 3.58 1.29
N MET A 200 9.86 4.65 1.91
CA MET A 200 9.02 5.65 1.26
C MET A 200 9.08 6.99 1.99
N ILE A 201 8.48 8.01 1.36
CA ILE A 201 8.29 9.35 1.94
C ILE A 201 6.81 9.72 1.87
N PHE A 202 6.31 10.27 2.99
CA PHE A 202 5.10 11.09 3.01
C PHE A 202 5.46 12.40 3.71
N THR A 203 5.20 13.55 3.06
CA THR A 203 5.72 14.83 3.59
C THR A 203 4.86 16.02 3.18
N ASP A 204 4.87 17.07 4.03
CA ASP A 204 4.06 18.27 3.90
C ASP A 204 4.93 19.53 4.11
N PRO A 205 5.78 19.91 3.13
CA PRO A 205 6.62 21.10 3.23
C PRO A 205 5.80 22.40 3.28
N PRO A 206 6.35 23.53 3.81
CA PRO A 206 5.71 24.83 3.74
C PRO A 206 5.32 25.22 2.30
N TYR A 207 4.15 25.86 2.14
CA TYR A 207 3.60 26.19 0.81
C TYR A 207 3.96 27.59 0.30
N ASN A 208 4.63 28.38 1.12
CA ASN A 208 5.01 29.79 0.86
C ASN A 208 3.79 30.71 0.62
N VAL A 209 2.74 30.50 1.41
CA VAL A 209 1.49 31.26 1.34
C VAL A 209 1.32 32.31 2.44
N ASP A 210 2.38 32.54 3.23
CA ASP A 210 2.42 33.48 4.39
C ASP A 210 1.28 33.20 5.37
N TYR A 211 1.09 31.92 5.69
CA TYR A 211 0.02 31.48 6.56
C TYR A 211 0.17 32.07 7.96
N GLN A 212 -0.89 32.69 8.47
CA GLN A 212 -1.00 33.20 9.83
C GLN A 212 -2.19 32.51 10.51
N GLY A 213 -1.91 31.84 11.65
CA GLY A 213 -2.97 31.24 12.46
C GLY A 213 -4.04 32.28 12.88
N SER A 214 -5.27 31.83 13.01
CA SER A 214 -6.42 32.63 13.44
C SER A 214 -6.47 32.89 14.95
N THR A 215 -5.61 32.20 15.74
CA THR A 215 -5.53 32.35 17.20
C THR A 215 -4.83 33.65 17.62
N GLU A 216 -5.06 34.10 18.88
CA GLU A 216 -4.42 35.31 19.42
C GLU A 216 -2.88 35.24 19.35
N ALA A 217 -2.30 34.04 19.46
CA ALA A 217 -0.85 33.81 19.38
C ALA A 217 -0.28 33.98 17.96
N LYS A 218 -1.14 34.00 16.90
CA LYS A 218 -0.74 34.14 15.48
C LYS A 218 0.47 33.29 15.11
N LEU A 219 0.45 32.00 15.48
CA LEU A 219 1.52 31.09 15.15
C LEU A 219 1.82 31.12 13.65
N LYS A 220 3.08 31.38 13.30
CA LYS A 220 3.55 31.43 11.93
C LYS A 220 4.33 30.17 11.62
N ILE A 221 4.09 29.62 10.44
CA ILE A 221 4.93 28.50 9.92
C ILE A 221 6.30 29.10 9.56
N LYS A 222 7.36 28.51 10.08
CA LYS A 222 8.74 28.89 9.68
C LYS A 222 8.94 28.56 8.20
N ASN A 223 9.60 29.45 7.47
CA ASN A 223 9.88 29.29 6.04
C ASN A 223 8.66 29.35 5.10
N ASP A 224 7.51 29.91 5.52
CA ASP A 224 6.29 30.03 4.70
C ASP A 224 6.14 31.42 4.03
N ASN A 225 7.14 32.28 4.08
CA ASN A 225 7.17 33.58 3.41
C ASN A 225 8.59 33.88 2.91
N MET A 226 8.96 33.25 1.78
CA MET A 226 10.25 33.41 1.14
C MET A 226 10.12 34.06 -0.24
N PRO A 227 11.14 34.83 -0.69
CA PRO A 227 11.24 35.19 -2.09
C PRO A 227 11.23 33.95 -3.00
N LYS A 228 10.58 34.02 -4.16
CA LYS A 228 10.37 32.85 -5.04
C LYS A 228 11.64 32.04 -5.33
N VAL A 229 12.77 32.72 -5.59
CA VAL A 229 14.05 32.05 -5.88
C VAL A 229 14.59 31.30 -4.67
N GLU A 230 14.42 31.86 -3.48
CA GLU A 230 14.88 31.23 -2.23
C GLU A 230 13.99 30.03 -1.90
N PHE A 231 12.68 30.16 -2.10
CA PHE A 231 11.74 29.07 -1.93
C PHE A 231 12.04 27.89 -2.86
N GLN A 232 12.34 28.16 -4.14
CA GLN A 232 12.74 27.12 -5.07
C GLN A 232 14.01 26.39 -4.61
N ARG A 233 15.03 27.14 -4.15
CA ARG A 233 16.27 26.55 -3.61
C ARG A 233 16.02 25.73 -2.35
N PHE A 234 15.17 26.21 -1.46
CA PHE A 234 14.77 25.51 -0.24
C PHE A 234 14.12 24.16 -0.59
N LEU A 235 13.12 24.16 -1.46
CA LEU A 235 12.43 22.93 -1.90
C LEU A 235 13.41 21.96 -2.58
N THR A 236 14.21 22.44 -3.53
CA THR A 236 15.18 21.60 -4.24
C THR A 236 16.18 20.95 -3.27
N SER A 237 16.68 21.73 -2.28
CA SER A 237 17.61 21.21 -1.28
C SER A 237 16.96 20.13 -0.41
N ALA A 238 15.74 20.37 0.09
CA ALA A 238 15.03 19.39 0.90
C ALA A 238 14.71 18.10 0.11
N PHE A 239 14.20 18.22 -1.13
CA PHE A 239 13.93 17.06 -1.98
C PHE A 239 15.18 16.29 -2.37
N LEU A 240 16.32 16.96 -2.51
CA LEU A 240 17.60 16.29 -2.74
C LEU A 240 18.03 15.49 -1.50
N ARG A 241 17.88 16.03 -0.30
CA ARG A 241 18.15 15.29 0.95
C ARG A 241 17.24 14.08 1.08
N MET A 242 15.96 14.23 0.78
CA MET A 242 15.02 13.12 0.73
C MET A 242 15.43 12.04 -0.27
N PHE A 243 15.85 12.45 -1.48
CA PHE A 243 16.30 11.53 -2.53
C PHE A 243 17.51 10.69 -2.08
N GLU A 244 18.47 11.32 -1.43
CA GLU A 244 19.66 10.65 -0.93
C GLU A 244 19.38 9.69 0.24
N SER A 245 18.28 9.90 0.96
CA SER A 245 17.92 9.16 2.19
C SER A 245 16.99 7.98 1.98
N VAL A 246 16.59 7.70 0.75
CA VAL A 246 15.67 6.59 0.44
C VAL A 246 16.34 5.53 -0.43
N ARG A 247 15.81 4.31 -0.37
CA ARG A 247 16.24 3.22 -1.25
C ARG A 247 15.82 3.47 -2.72
N PRO A 248 16.51 2.88 -3.71
CA PRO A 248 16.06 2.87 -5.09
C PRO A 248 14.62 2.36 -5.21
N GLY A 249 13.79 3.03 -6.05
CA GLY A 249 12.38 2.68 -6.21
C GLY A 249 11.44 3.17 -5.10
N ALA A 250 11.95 3.80 -4.04
CA ALA A 250 11.13 4.33 -2.95
C ALA A 250 10.11 5.37 -3.43
N ALA A 251 8.85 5.21 -3.02
CA ALA A 251 7.77 6.13 -3.34
C ALA A 251 7.88 7.43 -2.53
N ILE A 252 7.39 8.52 -3.13
CA ILE A 252 7.25 9.82 -2.46
C ILE A 252 5.85 10.39 -2.69
N TYR A 253 5.25 10.88 -1.60
CA TYR A 253 4.00 11.62 -1.57
C TYR A 253 4.27 13.01 -0.99
N VAL A 254 3.97 14.04 -1.76
CA VAL A 254 4.25 15.43 -1.36
C VAL A 254 2.95 16.23 -1.41
N CYS A 255 2.46 16.64 -0.25
CA CYS A 255 1.35 17.56 -0.16
C CYS A 255 1.80 18.96 -0.59
N HIS A 256 0.92 19.71 -1.28
CA HIS A 256 1.24 21.08 -1.67
C HIS A 256 -0.04 21.89 -1.94
N ALA A 257 0.07 23.20 -1.91
CA ALA A 257 -0.99 24.07 -2.43
C ALA A 257 -0.95 24.05 -3.97
N ASP A 258 -2.11 24.03 -4.64
CA ASP A 258 -2.20 24.06 -6.10
C ASP A 258 -1.50 25.30 -6.69
N SER A 259 -1.61 26.45 -6.02
CA SER A 259 -0.94 27.69 -6.42
C SER A 259 0.59 27.60 -6.48
N ALA A 260 1.21 26.73 -5.67
CA ALA A 260 2.65 26.47 -5.65
C ALA A 260 3.06 25.22 -6.47
N GLY A 261 2.12 24.56 -7.13
CA GLY A 261 2.33 23.29 -7.80
C GLY A 261 3.47 23.29 -8.85
N SER A 262 3.70 24.42 -9.53
CA SER A 262 4.81 24.55 -10.48
C SER A 262 6.18 24.53 -9.80
N ASP A 263 6.30 25.18 -8.65
CA ASP A 263 7.56 25.28 -7.89
C ASP A 263 7.90 23.92 -7.24
N PHE A 264 6.90 23.22 -6.68
CA PHE A 264 7.06 21.87 -6.16
C PHE A 264 7.48 20.86 -7.23
N ARG A 265 6.80 20.85 -8.39
CA ARG A 265 7.15 19.96 -9.50
C ARG A 265 8.57 20.24 -10.03
N GLY A 266 8.92 21.53 -10.20
CA GLY A 266 10.24 21.94 -10.64
C GLY A 266 11.33 21.45 -9.71
N ALA A 267 11.17 21.69 -8.40
CA ALA A 267 12.14 21.29 -7.37
C ALA A 267 12.29 19.76 -7.25
N MET A 268 11.20 19.01 -7.33
CA MET A 268 11.25 17.55 -7.32
C MET A 268 12.01 16.99 -8.53
N ILE A 269 11.73 17.51 -9.75
CA ILE A 269 12.41 17.08 -10.97
C ILE A 269 13.90 17.42 -10.90
N GLU A 270 14.25 18.62 -10.45
CA GLU A 270 15.64 19.06 -10.28
C GLU A 270 16.40 18.19 -9.27
N ALA A 271 15.74 17.74 -8.20
CA ALA A 271 16.29 16.82 -7.21
C ALA A 271 16.37 15.35 -7.69
N GLY A 272 15.87 15.02 -8.89
CA GLY A 272 15.99 13.70 -9.51
C GLY A 272 14.76 12.78 -9.37
N TRP A 273 13.67 13.25 -8.77
CA TRP A 273 12.45 12.47 -8.58
C TRP A 273 11.67 12.27 -9.90
N SER A 274 11.08 11.10 -10.07
CA SER A 274 10.20 10.77 -11.20
C SER A 274 8.75 10.94 -10.78
N ILE A 275 8.16 12.13 -11.03
CA ILE A 275 6.75 12.41 -10.74
C ILE A 275 5.89 11.62 -11.72
N LYS A 276 4.87 10.92 -11.22
CA LYS A 276 3.98 10.05 -12.01
C LYS A 276 2.55 10.52 -12.03
N GLN A 277 2.00 10.89 -10.88
CA GLN A 277 0.59 11.25 -10.74
C GLN A 277 0.44 12.44 -9.79
N CYS A 278 -0.69 13.11 -9.89
CA CYS A 278 -1.20 14.04 -8.90
C CYS A 278 -2.47 13.42 -8.31
N LEU A 279 -2.43 13.13 -7.04
CA LEU A 279 -3.59 12.65 -6.29
C LEU A 279 -4.31 13.86 -5.71
N ILE A 280 -5.60 13.76 -5.51
CA ILE A 280 -6.42 14.85 -4.97
C ILE A 280 -7.02 14.40 -3.63
N TRP A 281 -6.65 15.08 -2.57
CA TRP A 281 -7.34 14.96 -1.29
C TRP A 281 -8.51 15.93 -1.26
N VAL A 282 -9.74 15.43 -1.26
CA VAL A 282 -10.96 16.23 -1.13
C VAL A 282 -11.30 16.42 0.35
N LYS A 283 -11.48 17.66 0.75
CA LYS A 283 -11.90 18.03 2.11
C LYS A 283 -13.42 17.99 2.24
N ASN A 284 -13.91 17.63 3.41
CA ASN A 284 -15.36 17.64 3.71
C ASN A 284 -15.98 19.05 3.69
N GLN A 285 -15.17 20.10 3.85
CA GLN A 285 -15.59 21.50 3.80
C GLN A 285 -14.62 22.32 2.96
N PHE A 286 -15.16 23.28 2.22
CA PHE A 286 -14.32 24.25 1.52
C PHE A 286 -13.82 25.34 2.49
N VAL A 287 -12.71 25.97 2.16
CA VAL A 287 -12.16 27.09 2.90
C VAL A 287 -12.65 28.38 2.24
N MET A 288 -13.40 29.20 2.98
CA MET A 288 -13.83 30.49 2.48
C MET A 288 -12.65 31.41 2.22
N GLY A 289 -12.54 31.91 1.00
CA GLY A 289 -11.52 32.82 0.54
C GLY A 289 -12.09 33.93 -0.33
N ARG A 290 -11.19 34.77 -0.89
CA ARG A 290 -11.55 35.87 -1.78
C ARG A 290 -11.60 35.47 -3.26
N GLN A 291 -11.37 34.15 -3.55
CA GLN A 291 -11.39 33.61 -4.89
C GLN A 291 -12.82 33.38 -5.37
N ASP A 292 -13.03 33.31 -6.69
CA ASP A 292 -14.34 33.01 -7.31
C ASP A 292 -14.77 31.56 -6.96
N TYR A 293 -13.86 30.61 -6.97
CA TYR A 293 -14.08 29.22 -6.54
C TYR A 293 -13.37 28.94 -5.23
N GLN A 294 -14.06 28.29 -4.30
CA GLN A 294 -13.52 27.98 -2.98
C GLN A 294 -12.73 26.67 -3.00
N TRP A 295 -11.56 26.67 -2.36
CA TRP A 295 -10.71 25.49 -2.29
C TRP A 295 -11.32 24.40 -1.41
N GLN A 296 -11.66 23.26 -2.01
CA GLN A 296 -12.17 22.07 -1.31
C GLN A 296 -11.22 20.88 -1.42
N HIS A 297 -10.06 21.05 -2.01
CA HIS A 297 -9.09 19.97 -2.19
C HIS A 297 -7.66 20.44 -1.96
N GLU A 298 -6.79 19.46 -1.72
CA GLU A 298 -5.34 19.63 -1.79
C GLU A 298 -4.73 18.58 -2.72
N PRO A 299 -3.84 18.99 -3.63
CA PRO A 299 -3.11 18.05 -4.47
C PRO A 299 -1.94 17.42 -3.71
N ILE A 300 -1.66 16.14 -4.05
CA ILE A 300 -0.52 15.37 -3.54
C ILE A 300 0.25 14.84 -4.73
N LEU A 301 1.50 15.28 -4.91
CA LEU A 301 2.36 14.72 -5.94
C LEU A 301 2.83 13.34 -5.54
N TYR A 302 2.60 12.38 -6.42
CA TYR A 302 3.05 11.01 -6.28
C TYR A 302 4.11 10.67 -7.32
N GLY A 303 5.18 10.05 -6.89
CA GLY A 303 6.27 9.60 -7.73
C GLY A 303 7.20 8.65 -6.98
N TRP A 304 8.36 8.40 -7.56
CA TRP A 304 9.36 7.53 -6.93
C TRP A 304 10.78 7.83 -7.42
N ARG A 305 11.77 7.33 -6.68
CA ARG A 305 13.17 7.33 -7.07
C ARG A 305 13.38 6.38 -8.27
N PRO A 306 13.90 6.87 -9.44
CA PRO A 306 13.83 6.15 -10.70
C PRO A 306 14.82 5.00 -10.88
N ASP A 307 15.83 4.87 -10.04
CA ASP A 307 16.94 3.93 -10.15
C ASP A 307 16.67 2.54 -9.54
N GLY A 308 15.40 2.20 -9.32
CA GLY A 308 14.94 0.89 -8.84
C GLY A 308 13.48 0.61 -9.16
N ALA A 309 13.05 -0.64 -8.97
CA ALA A 309 11.65 -1.02 -9.08
C ALA A 309 10.87 -0.39 -7.91
N HIS A 310 9.81 0.36 -8.23
CA HIS A 310 8.92 0.88 -7.20
C HIS A 310 7.99 -0.23 -6.67
N GLN A 311 7.57 -0.08 -5.43
CA GLN A 311 6.64 -0.99 -4.78
C GLN A 311 5.32 -0.26 -4.50
N PHE A 312 4.21 -0.91 -4.87
CA PHE A 312 2.86 -0.41 -4.61
C PHE A 312 1.96 -1.56 -4.18
N PHE A 313 1.50 -1.51 -2.93
CA PHE A 313 0.67 -2.54 -2.30
C PHE A 313 -0.83 -2.21 -2.35
N GLY A 314 -1.19 -1.05 -2.93
CA GLY A 314 -2.54 -0.50 -3.01
C GLY A 314 -3.49 -1.20 -3.98
N GLY A 315 -3.03 -2.21 -4.75
CA GLY A 315 -3.82 -2.78 -5.84
C GLY A 315 -3.94 -1.84 -7.06
N ARG A 316 -4.34 -2.35 -8.22
CA ARG A 316 -4.37 -1.56 -9.48
C ARG A 316 -5.71 -0.86 -9.76
N LYS A 317 -6.67 -0.93 -8.82
CA LYS A 317 -8.03 -0.37 -9.00
C LYS A 317 -8.22 1.00 -8.36
N GLN A 318 -7.18 1.59 -7.75
CA GLN A 318 -7.26 2.94 -7.18
C GLN A 318 -7.12 3.99 -8.28
N GLY A 319 -8.06 4.92 -8.35
CA GLY A 319 -8.00 6.05 -9.28
C GLY A 319 -7.31 7.30 -8.66
N THR A 320 -7.24 8.42 -9.39
CA THR A 320 -6.60 9.67 -8.92
C THR A 320 -7.58 10.72 -8.38
N VAL A 321 -8.86 10.54 -8.59
CA VAL A 321 -9.93 11.42 -8.05
C VAL A 321 -11.08 10.58 -7.53
N PHE A 322 -11.61 10.91 -6.39
CA PHE A 322 -12.84 10.37 -5.82
C PHE A 322 -13.92 11.41 -5.76
N ASP A 323 -15.00 11.06 -6.35
CA ASP A 323 -16.28 11.65 -6.11
C ASP A 323 -17.27 10.49 -5.88
N ASP A 324 -17.36 10.03 -4.64
CA ASP A 324 -18.40 9.11 -4.25
C ASP A 324 -19.24 9.75 -3.14
N ASP A 325 -20.23 10.54 -3.59
CA ASP A 325 -21.31 11.03 -2.75
C ASP A 325 -22.36 9.94 -2.46
N SER A 326 -22.14 8.70 -2.95
CA SER A 326 -23.06 7.60 -2.69
C SER A 326 -22.76 6.94 -1.34
N VAL A 327 -23.56 7.25 -0.35
CA VAL A 327 -23.61 6.54 0.93
C VAL A 327 -24.80 5.61 0.91
N ILE A 328 -24.56 4.31 1.08
CA ILE A 328 -25.62 3.32 1.25
C ILE A 328 -25.72 2.99 2.73
N VAL A 329 -26.86 3.32 3.33
CA VAL A 329 -27.16 3.01 4.72
C VAL A 329 -28.31 2.02 4.78
N LEU A 330 -28.12 0.90 5.48
CA LEU A 330 -29.20 -0.04 5.78
C LEU A 330 -29.76 0.26 7.17
N GLN A 331 -31.04 0.56 7.23
CA GLN A 331 -31.74 0.80 8.52
C GLN A 331 -32.89 -0.17 8.69
N PRO A 332 -33.01 -0.85 9.84
CA PRO A 332 -34.20 -1.65 10.15
C PRO A 332 -35.45 -0.77 10.25
N ASP A 333 -36.55 -1.21 9.64
CA ASP A 333 -37.88 -0.55 9.72
C ASP A 333 -38.97 -1.61 9.90
N GLY A 334 -39.15 -2.08 11.13
CA GLY A 334 -40.01 -3.24 11.44
C GLY A 334 -39.46 -4.51 10.84
N ASP A 335 -40.28 -5.23 10.02
CA ASP A 335 -39.88 -6.42 9.27
C ASP A 335 -39.22 -6.10 7.92
N ASP A 336 -39.08 -4.83 7.58
CA ASP A 336 -38.48 -4.33 6.34
C ASP A 336 -37.09 -3.74 6.63
N THR A 337 -36.29 -3.55 5.57
CA THR A 337 -35.04 -2.82 5.59
C THR A 337 -35.15 -1.60 4.66
N LEU A 338 -34.75 -0.44 5.15
CA LEU A 338 -34.58 0.75 4.34
C LEU A 338 -33.15 0.80 3.81
N VAL A 339 -33.01 0.82 2.50
CA VAL A 339 -31.75 1.07 1.80
C VAL A 339 -31.74 2.55 1.42
N CYS A 340 -30.97 3.34 2.17
CA CYS A 340 -30.82 4.76 1.90
C CYS A 340 -29.56 4.95 1.04
N ILE A 341 -29.72 5.44 -0.18
CA ILE A 341 -28.63 5.74 -1.12
C ILE A 341 -28.59 7.25 -1.28
N THR A 342 -27.46 7.85 -0.95
CA THR A 342 -27.23 9.28 -1.19
C THR A 342 -26.29 9.41 -2.39
N ILE A 343 -26.71 10.14 -3.43
CA ILE A 343 -25.92 10.41 -4.64
C ILE A 343 -26.01 11.91 -4.93
N GLY A 344 -24.89 12.61 -5.00
CA GLY A 344 -24.85 14.03 -5.33
C GLY A 344 -25.64 14.92 -4.36
N GLY A 345 -25.77 14.50 -3.09
CA GLY A 345 -26.56 15.21 -2.08
C GLY A 345 -28.06 14.91 -2.11
N GLU A 346 -28.57 14.15 -3.09
CA GLU A 346 -29.93 13.66 -3.14
C GLU A 346 -30.03 12.28 -2.49
N GLN A 347 -31.06 12.10 -1.65
CA GLN A 347 -31.27 10.83 -0.95
C GLN A 347 -32.40 10.02 -1.62
N MET A 348 -32.08 8.80 -2.04
CA MET A 348 -33.03 7.80 -2.46
C MET A 348 -33.23 6.79 -1.33
N VAL A 349 -34.48 6.50 -0.97
CA VAL A 349 -34.81 5.51 0.04
C VAL A 349 -35.62 4.39 -0.61
N ILE A 350 -35.08 3.17 -0.54
CA ILE A 350 -35.75 1.97 -1.05
C ILE A 350 -36.14 1.10 0.14
N ARG A 351 -37.44 0.78 0.27
CA ARG A 351 -37.92 -0.17 1.26
C ARG A 351 -37.94 -1.58 0.65
N THR A 352 -37.33 -2.55 1.32
CA THR A 352 -37.28 -3.95 0.88
C THR A 352 -37.42 -4.89 2.07
N LYS A 353 -37.98 -6.09 1.84
CA LYS A 353 -38.11 -7.13 2.89
C LYS A 353 -36.82 -7.87 3.15
N GLU A 354 -35.95 -7.93 2.15
CA GLU A 354 -34.65 -8.59 2.24
C GLU A 354 -33.60 -7.70 1.60
N ALA A 355 -32.72 -7.11 2.41
CA ALA A 355 -31.53 -6.44 1.93
C ALA A 355 -30.33 -7.00 2.69
N GLU A 356 -29.43 -7.64 1.98
CA GLU A 356 -28.18 -8.15 2.51
C GLU A 356 -27.01 -7.40 1.85
N ILE A 357 -26.04 -6.96 2.65
CA ILE A 357 -24.79 -6.46 2.12
C ILE A 357 -23.99 -7.66 1.63
N ILE A 358 -24.07 -7.95 0.33
CA ILE A 358 -23.36 -9.07 -0.33
C ILE A 358 -21.86 -8.79 -0.40
N SER A 359 -21.46 -7.51 -0.46
CA SER A 359 -20.08 -7.05 -0.29
C SER A 359 -20.09 -5.62 0.22
N LYS A 360 -19.27 -5.32 1.22
CA LYS A 360 -18.87 -3.94 1.48
C LYS A 360 -17.96 -3.55 0.32
N ALA A 361 -18.26 -2.44 -0.37
CA ALA A 361 -17.26 -1.82 -1.23
C ALA A 361 -16.08 -1.47 -0.33
N ASP A 362 -14.93 -2.07 -0.60
CA ASP A 362 -13.72 -1.76 0.14
C ASP A 362 -13.40 -0.29 -0.09
N ASP A 363 -13.30 0.50 0.98
CA ASP A 363 -12.78 1.88 0.93
C ASP A 363 -11.41 1.96 0.26
N ALA A 364 -10.72 0.82 0.18
CA ALA A 364 -9.45 0.65 -0.52
C ALA A 364 -9.52 0.80 -2.06
N LEU A 365 -10.70 0.69 -2.66
CA LEU A 365 -10.86 0.74 -4.12
C LEU A 365 -11.07 2.16 -4.66
N MET A 366 -11.14 3.13 -3.79
CA MET A 366 -11.50 4.49 -4.17
C MET A 366 -10.28 5.42 -4.32
N THR A 367 -10.30 6.35 -5.28
CA THR A 367 -9.19 7.24 -5.68
C THR A 367 -9.21 8.64 -5.10
N THR A 368 -10.29 9.14 -4.54
CA THR A 368 -10.33 10.35 -3.72
C THR A 368 -10.09 9.95 -2.27
N TRP A 369 -9.15 10.57 -1.64
CA TRP A 369 -8.93 10.39 -0.22
C TRP A 369 -9.86 11.33 0.54
N ARG A 370 -11.11 10.92 0.71
CA ARG A 370 -11.98 11.57 1.67
C ARG A 370 -11.54 11.11 3.05
N VAL A 371 -10.85 11.97 3.74
CA VAL A 371 -10.52 11.79 5.13
C VAL A 371 -11.20 12.92 5.86
N GLU A 372 -12.10 12.58 6.77
CA GLU A 372 -12.76 13.58 7.58
C GLU A 372 -11.72 14.34 8.40
N LYS A 373 -11.78 15.66 8.30
CA LYS A 373 -11.03 16.52 9.19
C LYS A 373 -11.73 16.49 10.55
N PRO A 374 -11.04 16.26 11.69
CA PRO A 374 -11.68 16.27 13.00
C PRO A 374 -12.51 17.52 13.22
N ILE A 375 -13.78 17.35 13.58
CA ILE A 375 -14.78 18.44 13.66
C ILE A 375 -14.41 19.51 14.73
N ARG A 376 -13.56 19.16 15.70
CA ARG A 376 -13.10 20.06 16.77
C ARG A 376 -11.96 21.00 16.40
N ASN A 377 -11.26 20.73 15.32
CA ASN A 377 -10.13 21.55 14.82
C ASN A 377 -10.58 22.51 13.69
N GLY A 378 -11.75 23.10 13.78
CA GLY A 378 -12.33 24.01 12.79
C GLY A 378 -11.50 25.25 12.45
N GLU A 379 -10.38 25.49 13.15
CA GLU A 379 -9.53 26.68 13.01
C GLU A 379 -8.13 26.41 12.48
N HIS A 380 -7.68 25.12 12.28
CA HIS A 380 -6.34 24.83 11.78
C HIS A 380 -6.33 24.05 10.46
N PRO A 381 -6.11 24.75 9.34
CA PRO A 381 -6.08 24.15 8.01
C PRO A 381 -4.82 23.31 7.71
N THR A 382 -3.81 23.28 8.60
CA THR A 382 -2.47 22.74 8.27
C THR A 382 -2.20 21.32 8.76
N MET A 383 -2.94 20.77 9.73
CA MET A 383 -2.70 19.40 10.20
C MET A 383 -3.28 18.38 9.22
N LYS A 384 -2.44 17.43 8.77
CA LYS A 384 -2.91 16.32 7.93
C LYS A 384 -3.57 15.24 8.80
N PRO A 385 -4.75 14.75 8.42
CA PRO A 385 -5.40 13.63 9.13
C PRO A 385 -4.52 12.38 9.12
N ILE A 386 -4.49 11.62 10.23
CA ILE A 386 -3.73 10.36 10.32
C ILE A 386 -4.17 9.37 9.23
N PRO A 387 -5.47 9.16 8.95
CA PRO A 387 -5.92 8.26 7.89
C PRO A 387 -5.40 8.63 6.49
N LEU A 388 -5.16 9.92 6.19
CA LEU A 388 -4.56 10.36 4.94
C LEU A 388 -3.11 9.86 4.80
N CYS A 389 -2.30 10.06 5.85
CA CYS A 389 -0.92 9.57 5.91
C CYS A 389 -0.87 8.04 5.84
N THR A 390 -1.76 7.38 6.61
CA THR A 390 -1.89 5.92 6.67
C THR A 390 -2.10 5.30 5.30
N ARG A 391 -2.99 5.85 4.50
CA ARG A 391 -3.28 5.33 3.17
C ARG A 391 -2.05 5.34 2.26
N ALA A 392 -1.28 6.43 2.27
CA ALA A 392 -0.02 6.51 1.54
C ALA A 392 1.00 5.49 2.05
N ILE A 393 1.12 5.38 3.38
CA ILE A 393 2.06 4.48 4.05
C ILE A 393 1.75 3.03 3.72
N GLN A 394 0.50 2.60 3.84
CA GLN A 394 0.06 1.25 3.52
C GLN A 394 0.18 0.91 2.03
N ASN A 395 -0.02 1.90 1.14
CA ASN A 395 0.12 1.71 -0.30
C ASN A 395 1.58 1.52 -0.74
N SER A 396 2.58 2.03 -0.01
CA SER A 396 3.96 2.09 -0.48
C SER A 396 5.00 1.59 0.51
N SER A 397 4.56 0.97 1.62
CA SER A 397 5.45 0.30 2.58
C SER A 397 4.80 -0.90 3.24
N ARG A 398 5.63 -1.81 3.76
CA ARG A 398 5.21 -2.96 4.57
C ARG A 398 5.38 -2.65 6.06
N PRO A 399 4.71 -3.39 6.97
CA PRO A 399 5.06 -3.39 8.38
C PRO A 399 6.58 -3.56 8.57
N GLU A 400 7.11 -2.93 9.61
CA GLU A 400 8.55 -2.88 9.94
C GLU A 400 9.42 -2.06 8.96
N GLU A 401 8.93 -1.62 7.80
CA GLU A 401 9.68 -0.74 6.90
C GLU A 401 9.66 0.72 7.39
N SER A 402 10.64 1.49 6.92
CA SER A 402 10.85 2.87 7.36
C SER A 402 10.15 3.88 6.44
N VAL A 403 9.54 4.88 7.06
CA VAL A 403 8.90 6.05 6.44
C VAL A 403 9.67 7.29 6.83
N LEU A 404 9.99 8.16 5.87
CA LEU A 404 10.68 9.42 6.10
C LEU A 404 9.72 10.60 5.94
N ASP A 405 9.80 11.55 6.87
CA ASP A 405 9.12 12.84 6.80
C ASP A 405 10.03 13.94 7.35
N LEU A 406 10.56 14.79 6.46
CA LEU A 406 11.45 15.88 6.85
C LEU A 406 10.74 17.19 7.27
N PHE A 407 9.39 17.14 7.35
CA PHE A 407 8.53 18.24 7.79
C PHE A 407 7.45 17.72 8.73
N GLY A 408 7.87 17.28 9.92
CA GLY A 408 7.05 16.54 10.87
C GLY A 408 5.79 17.26 11.35
N GLY A 409 5.85 18.60 11.45
CA GLY A 409 4.73 19.43 11.87
C GLY A 409 4.13 18.96 13.19
N SER A 410 2.89 18.51 13.17
CA SER A 410 2.19 17.94 14.34
C SER A 410 2.43 16.45 14.58
N GLY A 411 3.23 15.76 13.73
CA GLY A 411 3.57 14.36 13.87
C GLY A 411 2.57 13.37 13.26
N SER A 412 1.67 13.80 12.37
CA SER A 412 0.66 12.91 11.79
C SER A 412 1.25 11.71 11.06
N THR A 413 2.37 11.90 10.33
CA THR A 413 3.10 10.80 9.66
C THR A 413 3.67 9.80 10.68
N LEU A 414 4.20 10.28 11.80
CA LEU A 414 4.73 9.43 12.87
C LEU A 414 3.60 8.62 13.53
N MET A 415 2.47 9.26 13.83
CA MET A 415 1.31 8.59 14.41
C MET A 415 0.72 7.53 13.48
N ALA A 416 0.66 7.82 12.18
CA ALA A 416 0.25 6.84 11.17
C ALA A 416 1.23 5.65 11.10
N ALA A 417 2.53 5.89 11.21
CA ALA A 417 3.55 4.85 11.23
C ALA A 417 3.46 3.98 12.50
N GLU A 418 3.25 4.58 13.69
CA GLU A 418 3.05 3.85 14.96
C GLU A 418 1.84 2.93 14.84
N GLN A 419 0.68 3.44 14.41
CA GLN A 419 -0.57 2.67 14.31
C GLN A 419 -0.51 1.57 13.24
N THR A 420 0.35 1.69 12.24
CA THR A 420 0.47 0.72 11.14
C THR A 420 1.71 -0.17 11.24
N GLY A 421 2.41 -0.15 12.35
CA GLY A 421 3.56 -1.00 12.57
C GLY A 421 4.80 -0.64 11.74
N ARG A 422 4.89 0.60 11.20
CA ARG A 422 6.05 1.11 10.46
C ARG A 422 7.00 1.88 11.39
N ILE A 423 8.20 2.17 10.91
CA ILE A 423 9.20 2.96 11.64
C ILE A 423 9.29 4.34 10.99
N CYS A 424 9.00 5.42 11.72
CA CYS A 424 9.09 6.78 11.22
C CYS A 424 10.42 7.42 11.57
N TYR A 425 11.05 8.02 10.58
CA TYR A 425 12.15 8.98 10.74
C TYR A 425 11.59 10.35 10.40
N THR A 426 11.47 11.23 11.38
CA THR A 426 10.86 12.55 11.16
C THR A 426 11.72 13.68 11.68
N MET A 427 11.66 14.81 10.98
CA MET A 427 12.38 16.02 11.33
C MET A 427 11.40 17.19 11.44
N GLU A 428 11.63 18.03 12.43
CA GLU A 428 10.89 19.28 12.60
C GLU A 428 11.86 20.41 12.97
N LEU A 429 11.67 21.57 12.35
CA LEU A 429 12.54 22.73 12.54
C LEU A 429 12.22 23.50 13.83
N ASP A 430 10.95 23.50 14.23
CA ASP A 430 10.50 24.24 15.41
C ASP A 430 10.57 23.39 16.68
N PRO A 431 11.42 23.76 17.68
CA PRO A 431 11.51 23.03 18.94
C PRO A 431 10.16 22.87 19.67
N VAL A 432 9.24 23.84 19.52
CA VAL A 432 7.89 23.74 20.12
C VAL A 432 7.13 22.57 19.50
N TYR A 433 7.13 22.44 18.18
CA TYR A 433 6.46 21.33 17.50
C TYR A 433 7.18 19.99 17.70
N VAL A 434 8.50 19.99 17.93
CA VAL A 434 9.20 18.75 18.36
C VAL A 434 8.63 18.25 19.69
N ASP A 435 8.44 19.15 20.68
CA ASP A 435 7.82 18.81 21.96
C ASP A 435 6.36 18.38 21.80
N VAL A 436 5.62 19.01 20.88
CA VAL A 436 4.23 18.58 20.54
C VAL A 436 4.21 17.14 20.02
N ILE A 437 5.11 16.78 19.10
CA ILE A 437 5.22 15.41 18.57
C ILE A 437 5.54 14.42 19.70
N ILE A 438 6.48 14.77 20.57
CA ILE A 438 6.85 13.93 21.72
C ILE A 438 5.65 13.69 22.61
N ARG A 439 4.95 14.74 23.05
CA ARG A 439 3.80 14.65 23.94
C ARG A 439 2.64 13.86 23.31
N ARG A 440 2.36 14.10 22.01
CA ARG A 440 1.34 13.37 21.26
C ARG A 440 1.61 11.87 21.27
N TRP A 441 2.85 11.48 20.97
CA TRP A 441 3.24 10.08 20.94
C TRP A 441 3.21 9.44 22.34
N GLU A 442 3.70 10.16 23.37
CA GLU A 442 3.66 9.70 24.76
C GLU A 442 2.23 9.51 25.25
N GLN A 443 1.34 10.46 24.94
CA GLN A 443 -0.08 10.37 25.29
C GLN A 443 -0.76 9.19 24.63
N PHE A 444 -0.46 8.94 23.35
CA PHE A 444 -1.08 7.86 22.58
C PHE A 444 -0.58 6.48 23.04
N THR A 445 0.73 6.34 23.24
CA THR A 445 1.35 5.03 23.51
C THR A 445 1.49 4.70 25.00
N GLY A 446 1.42 5.68 25.88
CA GLY A 446 1.75 5.54 27.31
C GLY A 446 3.24 5.31 27.60
N LYS A 447 4.11 5.44 26.59
CA LYS A 447 5.57 5.26 26.70
C LYS A 447 6.24 6.62 26.86
N THR A 448 7.51 6.64 27.24
CA THR A 448 8.33 7.87 27.40
C THR A 448 9.35 7.96 26.27
N ALA A 449 9.45 9.13 25.65
CA ALA A 449 10.48 9.43 24.64
C ALA A 449 11.87 9.60 25.31
N VAL A 450 12.92 9.20 24.62
CA VAL A 450 14.29 9.24 25.13
C VAL A 450 15.15 10.11 24.24
N LYS A 451 15.76 11.16 24.81
CA LYS A 451 16.76 11.96 24.12
C LYS A 451 18.08 11.17 24.02
N VAL A 452 18.64 11.05 22.83
CA VAL A 452 19.87 10.28 22.59
C VAL A 452 21.06 11.12 22.17
N SER A 453 20.83 12.31 21.67
CA SER A 453 21.92 13.26 21.36
C SER A 453 21.40 14.70 21.22
#